data_9398b51a4452d5810482d8af6de607df
#
_entry.id   9398b51a4452d5810482d8af6de607df
#
_cell.length_a   1.000
_cell.length_b   1.000
_cell.length_c   1.000
_cell.angle_alpha   90.00
_cell.angle_beta   90.00
_cell.angle_gamma   90.00
#
_symmetry.space_group_name_H-M   'P 1'
#
loop_
_entity.id
_entity.type
_entity.pdbx_description
1 polymer ?
#
loop_
_entity_poly.entity_id
_entity_poly.type
_entity_poly.pdbx_seq_one_letter_code
_entity_poly.pdbx_strand_id
1 'polypeptide(L)'
;MNQVVSPKPILWLAGNQRHGRAWILLSILTGFGGGLLLVLQAAFLSRIIHGAFIDGMSRTAFSSELWLLVVVIILRAALAWVREACGFQAGARIRQEIRMKLMRHLGALGPIHGESAHSGGLSTILLEQVEALQAFYALYLPQLALAVAIPAAILAFIFPISWAAGGLFLLTAPLIPLFMVLIGMGAESISQRNFQALSRLSAHFLDILQGIPTLKLLNRSQQEDAAIAQVSDDYRHSTMKVLRIAFLSTAVLELASSLAIALVAVYLGTTYLGYANFGLYGQTLTLKHGLFILLLAPDFYLPLRDLGTHYHARAEALGAAQSILETLSKRPETTFTGQQQIDTKKPAGIIFQQVAFSYGSKEDPVLKNVELDIAAGGQVAFIGQSGSGKTTILNLILGFIQPDHGEIRINGMPLSTLDLETWRHSLAWLGQDPLLFQGSIAANIRLGKPQASPADIQKAAHRAHVLDFTRRLPQGLETEIGEHGWGLSRGQAQRVALARVFLKNAPVLLLDEPTAGLDMDSAQMVIEALMAFADKRTMVMLTHRWEQLDNFERIYRLENGSLIQSNKQ
;
A
#
# COMPACT_ATOMS: atom_id res chain seq x y z
N MET A 1 -20.22 14.79 -16.50
CA MET A 1 -19.87 13.93 -15.35
C MET A 1 -19.90 12.46 -15.79
N ASN A 2 -18.83 11.96 -16.38
CA ASN A 2 -18.70 10.52 -16.67
C ASN A 2 -18.10 9.86 -15.44
N GLN A 3 -18.93 9.20 -14.63
CA GLN A 3 -18.44 8.26 -13.63
C GLN A 3 -17.67 7.17 -14.38
N VAL A 4 -16.36 7.18 -14.26
CA VAL A 4 -15.55 6.04 -14.67
C VAL A 4 -15.96 4.89 -13.74
N VAL A 5 -16.73 3.94 -14.27
CA VAL A 5 -17.14 2.74 -13.55
C VAL A 5 -15.84 2.03 -13.14
N SER A 6 -15.49 2.14 -11.86
CA SER A 6 -14.34 1.41 -11.33
C SER A 6 -14.58 -0.09 -11.58
N PRO A 7 -13.61 -0.81 -12.13
CA PRO A 7 -13.78 -2.24 -12.40
C PRO A 7 -14.10 -2.96 -11.09
N LYS A 8 -15.02 -3.93 -11.13
CA LYS A 8 -15.34 -4.73 -9.94
C LYS A 8 -14.03 -5.30 -9.35
N PRO A 9 -13.82 -5.24 -8.02
CA PRO A 9 -12.57 -5.67 -7.37
C PRO A 9 -12.09 -7.06 -7.82
N ILE A 10 -13.01 -8.00 -8.00
CA ILE A 10 -12.68 -9.36 -8.46
C ILE A 10 -12.08 -9.38 -9.89
N LEU A 11 -12.60 -8.56 -10.79
CA LEU A 11 -12.08 -8.46 -12.17
C LEU A 11 -10.70 -7.82 -12.20
N TRP A 12 -10.48 -6.83 -11.33
CA TRP A 12 -9.19 -6.20 -11.17
C TRP A 12 -8.14 -7.17 -10.62
N LEU A 13 -8.48 -7.97 -9.60
CA LEU A 13 -7.62 -9.03 -9.08
C LEU A 13 -7.29 -10.05 -10.18
N ALA A 14 -8.29 -10.49 -10.95
CA ALA A 14 -8.09 -11.39 -12.07
C ALA A 14 -7.16 -10.80 -13.15
N GLY A 15 -7.30 -9.52 -13.47
CA GLY A 15 -6.42 -8.83 -14.44
C GLY A 15 -4.95 -8.78 -14.01
N ASN A 16 -4.68 -8.63 -12.71
CA ASN A 16 -3.32 -8.54 -12.18
C ASN A 16 -2.60 -9.91 -12.09
N GLN A 17 -3.31 -11.04 -12.21
CA GLN A 17 -2.72 -12.39 -12.24
C GLN A 17 -1.65 -12.54 -13.33
N ARG A 18 -1.77 -11.81 -14.44
CA ARG A 18 -0.84 -11.90 -15.57
C ARG A 18 0.63 -11.74 -15.17
N HIS A 19 0.92 -10.92 -14.15
CA HIS A 19 2.28 -10.65 -13.67
C HIS A 19 2.91 -11.82 -12.89
N GLY A 20 2.09 -12.75 -12.38
CA GLY A 20 2.54 -13.94 -11.66
C GLY A 20 2.05 -15.26 -12.27
N ARG A 21 1.41 -15.25 -13.47
CA ARG A 21 0.71 -16.40 -14.04
C ARG A 21 1.55 -17.66 -14.15
N ALA A 22 2.80 -17.53 -14.59
CA ALA A 22 3.70 -18.68 -14.72
C ALA A 22 3.96 -19.36 -13.36
N TRP A 23 4.15 -18.58 -12.31
CA TRP A 23 4.38 -19.08 -10.96
C TRP A 23 3.12 -19.71 -10.35
N ILE A 24 1.94 -19.13 -10.61
CA ILE A 24 0.64 -19.70 -10.20
C ILE A 24 0.44 -21.06 -10.88
N LEU A 25 0.66 -21.13 -12.19
CA LEU A 25 0.54 -22.38 -12.94
C LEU A 25 1.53 -23.45 -12.47
N LEU A 26 2.77 -23.07 -12.19
CA LEU A 26 3.77 -23.98 -11.66
C LEU A 26 3.38 -24.49 -10.26
N SER A 27 2.85 -23.64 -9.40
CA SER A 27 2.32 -24.03 -8.09
C SER A 27 1.15 -25.02 -8.21
N ILE A 28 0.25 -24.82 -9.19
CA ILE A 28 -0.87 -25.75 -9.46
C ILE A 28 -0.33 -27.09 -9.97
N LEU A 29 0.60 -27.08 -10.94
CA LEU A 29 1.16 -28.29 -11.54
C LEU A 29 1.94 -29.12 -10.50
N THR A 30 2.75 -28.48 -9.67
CA THR A 30 3.49 -29.18 -8.61
C THR A 30 2.58 -29.70 -7.51
N GLY A 31 1.53 -28.96 -7.15
CA GLY A 31 0.50 -29.42 -6.23
C GLY A 31 -0.28 -30.61 -6.76
N PHE A 32 -0.69 -30.58 -8.03
CA PHE A 32 -1.36 -31.69 -8.69
C PHE A 32 -0.45 -32.92 -8.81
N GLY A 33 0.84 -32.72 -9.17
CA GLY A 33 1.84 -33.80 -9.18
C GLY A 33 2.00 -34.44 -7.81
N GLY A 34 2.02 -33.63 -6.73
CA GLY A 34 2.00 -34.13 -5.35
C GLY A 34 0.77 -34.97 -5.03
N GLY A 35 -0.41 -34.57 -5.53
CA GLY A 35 -1.66 -35.34 -5.41
C GLY A 35 -1.63 -36.68 -6.15
N LEU A 36 -1.03 -36.73 -7.34
CA LEU A 36 -0.86 -38.02 -8.07
C LEU A 36 0.12 -38.94 -7.34
N LEU A 37 1.22 -38.43 -6.83
CA LEU A 37 2.17 -39.19 -6.04
C LEU A 37 1.54 -39.75 -4.75
N LEU A 38 0.57 -39.03 -4.17
CA LEU A 38 -0.20 -39.48 -3.02
C LEU A 38 -1.04 -40.73 -3.40
N VAL A 39 -1.71 -40.71 -4.54
CA VAL A 39 -2.44 -41.89 -5.05
C VAL A 39 -1.49 -43.09 -5.21
N LEU A 40 -0.30 -42.84 -5.76
CA LEU A 40 0.72 -43.88 -5.93
C LEU A 40 1.23 -44.41 -4.56
N GLN A 41 1.43 -43.52 -3.59
CA GLN A 41 1.79 -43.89 -2.23
C GLN A 41 0.73 -44.79 -1.56
N ALA A 42 -0.57 -44.43 -1.68
CA ALA A 42 -1.67 -45.25 -1.18
C ALA A 42 -1.72 -46.63 -1.87
N ALA A 43 -1.43 -46.69 -3.19
CA ALA A 43 -1.36 -47.94 -3.94
C ALA A 43 -0.25 -48.87 -3.47
N PHE A 44 0.98 -48.32 -3.23
CA PHE A 44 2.08 -49.13 -2.69
C PHE A 44 1.79 -49.62 -1.28
N LEU A 45 1.28 -48.73 -0.40
CA LEU A 45 0.99 -49.06 0.98
C LEU A 45 -0.10 -50.15 1.07
N SER A 46 -1.20 -50.02 0.31
CA SER A 46 -2.27 -51.01 0.28
C SER A 46 -1.80 -52.38 -0.25
N ARG A 47 -0.89 -52.36 -1.23
CA ARG A 47 -0.30 -53.59 -1.79
C ARG A 47 0.64 -54.28 -0.80
N ILE A 48 1.51 -53.55 -0.14
CA ILE A 48 2.43 -54.07 0.88
C ILE A 48 1.64 -54.69 2.04
N ILE A 49 0.62 -53.99 2.54
CA ILE A 49 -0.20 -54.49 3.64
C ILE A 49 -0.97 -55.77 3.21
N HIS A 50 -1.60 -55.74 2.06
CA HIS A 50 -2.32 -56.91 1.55
C HIS A 50 -1.40 -58.14 1.40
N GLY A 51 -0.25 -57.99 0.72
CA GLY A 51 0.70 -59.03 0.50
C GLY A 51 1.33 -59.60 1.78
N ALA A 52 1.54 -58.73 2.78
CA ALA A 52 2.06 -59.15 4.08
C ALA A 52 1.03 -59.95 4.92
N PHE A 53 -0.23 -59.49 4.94
CA PHE A 53 -1.26 -60.06 5.85
C PHE A 53 -2.10 -61.17 5.21
N ILE A 54 -2.36 -61.10 3.89
CA ILE A 54 -3.24 -62.03 3.18
C ILE A 54 -2.39 -63.09 2.40
N ASP A 55 -1.37 -62.61 1.65
CA ASP A 55 -0.58 -63.52 0.79
C ASP A 55 0.62 -64.12 1.56
N GLY A 56 0.92 -63.70 2.82
CA GLY A 56 2.00 -64.23 3.63
C GLY A 56 3.41 -64.01 3.05
N MET A 57 3.57 -62.98 2.20
CA MET A 57 4.84 -62.71 1.53
C MET A 57 5.94 -62.29 2.51
N SER A 58 7.18 -62.72 2.22
CA SER A 58 8.34 -62.38 3.05
C SER A 58 8.74 -60.92 2.94
N ARG A 59 9.43 -60.37 3.96
CA ARG A 59 9.92 -58.98 3.94
C ARG A 59 10.81 -58.64 2.75
N THR A 60 11.57 -59.60 2.26
CA THR A 60 12.46 -59.43 1.11
C THR A 60 11.69 -59.21 -0.21
N ALA A 61 10.48 -59.71 -0.31
CA ALA A 61 9.61 -59.50 -1.50
C ALA A 61 9.17 -58.04 -1.66
N PHE A 62 9.09 -57.27 -0.57
CA PHE A 62 8.65 -55.85 -0.60
C PHE A 62 9.81 -54.86 -0.62
N SER A 63 11.06 -55.29 -0.66
CA SER A 63 12.23 -54.40 -0.54
C SER A 63 12.22 -53.29 -1.63
N SER A 64 11.89 -53.62 -2.87
CA SER A 64 11.78 -52.66 -3.96
C SER A 64 10.61 -51.69 -3.78
N GLU A 65 9.46 -52.16 -3.30
CA GLU A 65 8.27 -51.36 -3.07
C GLU A 65 8.45 -50.39 -1.89
N LEU A 66 9.16 -50.80 -0.84
CA LEU A 66 9.54 -49.97 0.27
C LEU A 66 10.48 -48.83 -0.14
N TRP A 67 11.51 -49.15 -0.96
CA TRP A 67 12.38 -48.11 -1.52
C TRP A 67 11.64 -47.14 -2.43
N LEU A 68 10.74 -47.64 -3.30
CA LEU A 68 9.87 -46.78 -4.13
C LEU A 68 8.97 -45.89 -3.26
N LEU A 69 8.43 -46.39 -2.15
CA LEU A 69 7.62 -45.63 -1.21
C LEU A 69 8.42 -44.46 -0.60
N VAL A 70 9.67 -44.75 -0.19
CA VAL A 70 10.56 -43.70 0.35
C VAL A 70 10.83 -42.62 -0.71
N VAL A 71 11.13 -43.03 -1.95
CA VAL A 71 11.35 -42.08 -3.06
C VAL A 71 10.10 -41.24 -3.31
N VAL A 72 8.91 -41.84 -3.33
CA VAL A 72 7.63 -41.12 -3.51
C VAL A 72 7.41 -40.11 -2.39
N ILE A 73 7.70 -40.45 -1.13
CA ILE A 73 7.57 -39.53 0.02
C ILE A 73 8.53 -38.35 -0.12
N ILE A 74 9.80 -38.60 -0.48
CA ILE A 74 10.79 -37.53 -0.70
C ILE A 74 10.36 -36.62 -1.84
N LEU A 75 9.91 -37.21 -2.94
CA LEU A 75 9.47 -36.43 -4.13
C LEU A 75 8.22 -35.58 -3.81
N ARG A 76 7.27 -36.13 -3.02
CA ARG A 76 6.11 -35.36 -2.54
C ARG A 76 6.54 -34.17 -1.69
N ALA A 77 7.49 -34.39 -0.76
CA ALA A 77 8.01 -33.31 0.08
C ALA A 77 8.70 -32.22 -0.77
N ALA A 78 9.48 -32.62 -1.76
CA ALA A 78 10.12 -31.70 -2.71
C ALA A 78 9.09 -30.91 -3.52
N LEU A 79 8.06 -31.57 -4.06
CA LEU A 79 6.98 -30.90 -4.80
C LEU A 79 6.16 -29.95 -3.92
N ALA A 80 5.91 -30.31 -2.66
CA ALA A 80 5.22 -29.44 -1.70
C ALA A 80 6.04 -28.16 -1.45
N TRP A 81 7.35 -28.29 -1.24
CA TRP A 81 8.25 -27.15 -1.08
C TRP A 81 8.26 -26.26 -2.34
N VAL A 82 8.39 -26.85 -3.54
CA VAL A 82 8.35 -26.09 -4.81
C VAL A 82 7.01 -25.37 -4.98
N ARG A 83 5.90 -26.04 -4.65
CA ARG A 83 4.55 -25.44 -4.70
C ARG A 83 4.47 -24.18 -3.85
N GLU A 84 4.94 -24.25 -2.59
CA GLU A 84 4.90 -23.13 -1.66
C GLU A 84 5.81 -21.98 -2.13
N ALA A 85 7.04 -22.29 -2.54
CA ALA A 85 7.97 -21.32 -3.09
C ALA A 85 7.42 -20.60 -4.33
N CYS A 86 6.79 -21.34 -5.25
CA CYS A 86 6.16 -20.78 -6.44
C CYS A 86 4.97 -19.89 -6.08
N GLY A 87 4.12 -20.31 -5.14
CA GLY A 87 3.01 -19.51 -4.64
C GLY A 87 3.47 -18.18 -4.04
N PHE A 88 4.51 -18.24 -3.20
CA PHE A 88 5.11 -17.04 -2.61
C PHE A 88 5.66 -16.09 -3.67
N GLN A 89 6.41 -16.60 -4.66
CA GLN A 89 6.97 -15.80 -5.76
C GLN A 89 5.88 -15.15 -6.62
N ALA A 90 4.77 -15.87 -6.86
CA ALA A 90 3.62 -15.32 -7.58
C ALA A 90 3.06 -14.09 -6.86
N GLY A 91 2.77 -14.22 -5.57
CA GLY A 91 2.27 -13.13 -4.75
C GLY A 91 3.24 -11.96 -4.65
N ALA A 92 4.53 -12.23 -4.46
CA ALA A 92 5.57 -11.21 -4.34
C ALA A 92 5.68 -10.35 -5.61
N ARG A 93 5.70 -10.97 -6.81
CA ARG A 93 5.77 -10.24 -8.09
C ARG A 93 4.53 -9.39 -8.34
N ILE A 94 3.35 -9.93 -8.09
CA ILE A 94 2.09 -9.20 -8.29
C ILE A 94 2.02 -7.98 -7.35
N ARG A 95 2.38 -8.16 -6.06
CA ARG A 95 2.42 -7.05 -5.09
C ARG A 95 3.43 -5.98 -5.48
N GLN A 96 4.61 -6.37 -5.94
CA GLN A 96 5.62 -5.42 -6.40
C GLN A 96 5.10 -4.54 -7.54
N GLU A 97 4.44 -5.13 -8.54
CA GLU A 97 3.84 -4.38 -9.66
C GLU A 97 2.72 -3.44 -9.19
N ILE A 98 1.84 -3.92 -8.32
CA ILE A 98 0.75 -3.09 -7.76
C ILE A 98 1.34 -1.93 -6.95
N ARG A 99 2.35 -2.19 -6.11
CA ARG A 99 3.03 -1.17 -5.30
C ARG A 99 3.70 -0.12 -6.18
N MET A 100 4.40 -0.54 -7.23
CA MET A 100 5.02 0.38 -8.19
C MET A 100 3.98 1.23 -8.93
N LYS A 101 2.85 0.63 -9.32
CA LYS A 101 1.74 1.35 -9.96
C LYS A 101 1.12 2.38 -9.02
N LEU A 102 0.90 2.01 -7.75
CA LEU A 102 0.40 2.93 -6.72
C LEU A 102 1.38 4.08 -6.48
N MET A 103 2.67 3.79 -6.31
CA MET A 103 3.70 4.83 -6.08
C MET A 103 3.77 5.83 -7.24
N ARG A 104 3.75 5.35 -8.49
CA ARG A 104 3.71 6.22 -9.67
C ARG A 104 2.44 7.08 -9.70
N HIS A 105 1.30 6.48 -9.38
CA HIS A 105 0.03 7.18 -9.34
C HIS A 105 -0.01 8.25 -8.25
N LEU A 106 0.45 7.92 -7.03
CA LEU A 106 0.54 8.88 -5.92
C LEU A 106 1.51 10.03 -6.23
N GLY A 107 2.64 9.72 -6.89
CA GLY A 107 3.55 10.76 -7.37
C GLY A 107 2.91 11.69 -8.40
N ALA A 108 2.04 11.16 -9.26
CA ALA A 108 1.31 11.94 -10.25
C ALA A 108 0.15 12.76 -9.66
N LEU A 109 -0.44 12.35 -8.52
CA LEU A 109 -1.49 13.11 -7.84
C LEU A 109 -1.00 14.45 -7.28
N GLY A 110 0.31 14.54 -6.98
CA GLY A 110 0.91 15.77 -6.45
C GLY A 110 0.76 15.94 -4.93
N PRO A 111 1.39 16.99 -4.35
CA PRO A 111 1.53 17.16 -2.90
C PRO A 111 0.22 17.51 -2.20
N ILE A 112 -0.70 18.21 -2.85
CA ILE A 112 -1.96 18.68 -2.23
C ILE A 112 -2.89 17.52 -1.84
N HIS A 113 -2.92 16.47 -2.65
CA HIS A 113 -3.65 15.25 -2.28
C HIS A 113 -3.01 14.50 -1.11
N GLY A 114 -1.70 14.68 -0.88
CA GLY A 114 -0.99 14.13 0.28
C GLY A 114 -1.37 14.81 1.60
N GLU A 115 -1.64 16.10 1.58
CA GLU A 115 -2.03 16.88 2.76
C GLU A 115 -3.50 16.64 3.16
N SER A 116 -4.39 16.51 2.17
CA SER A 116 -5.82 16.26 2.40
C SER A 116 -6.12 14.80 2.78
N ALA A 117 -5.33 13.85 2.31
CA ALA A 117 -5.40 12.45 2.74
C ALA A 117 -4.49 12.31 3.97
N HIS A 118 -5.08 12.02 5.15
CA HIS A 118 -4.31 11.71 6.35
C HIS A 118 -3.14 10.79 5.97
N SER A 119 -1.92 11.24 6.16
CA SER A 119 -0.68 10.56 5.71
C SER A 119 -0.62 9.08 6.15
N GLY A 120 -1.24 8.75 7.29
CA GLY A 120 -1.45 7.39 7.76
C GLY A 120 -2.28 6.51 6.82
N GLY A 121 -3.28 7.06 6.11
CA GLY A 121 -4.12 6.29 5.19
C GLY A 121 -3.37 5.81 3.94
N LEU A 122 -2.48 6.63 3.39
CA LEU A 122 -1.70 6.26 2.19
C LEU A 122 -0.63 5.22 2.51
N SER A 123 0.05 5.33 3.66
CA SER A 123 1.01 4.32 4.12
C SER A 123 0.34 2.98 4.41
N THR A 124 -0.84 2.97 5.03
CA THR A 124 -1.63 1.74 5.23
C THR A 124 -1.97 1.06 3.90
N ILE A 125 -2.36 1.84 2.86
CA ILE A 125 -2.66 1.25 1.55
C ILE A 125 -1.41 0.62 0.93
N LEU A 126 -0.26 1.30 0.96
CA LEU A 126 0.99 0.82 0.35
C LEU A 126 1.61 -0.36 1.09
N LEU A 127 1.53 -0.39 2.41
CA LEU A 127 2.17 -1.39 3.24
C LEU A 127 1.22 -2.54 3.59
N GLU A 128 0.04 -2.25 4.12
CA GLU A 128 -0.87 -3.27 4.65
C GLU A 128 -1.82 -3.82 3.58
N GLN A 129 -2.51 -2.93 2.83
CA GLN A 129 -3.51 -3.38 1.85
C GLN A 129 -2.88 -4.14 0.68
N VAL A 130 -1.70 -3.71 0.21
CA VAL A 130 -0.96 -4.46 -0.83
C VAL A 130 -0.48 -5.79 -0.28
N GLU A 131 -0.07 -5.86 1.01
CA GLU A 131 0.37 -7.10 1.66
C GLU A 131 -0.78 -8.10 1.80
N ALA A 132 -1.99 -7.65 2.10
CA ALA A 132 -3.19 -8.49 2.21
C ALA A 132 -3.51 -9.27 0.92
N LEU A 133 -3.00 -8.85 -0.23
CA LEU A 133 -3.14 -9.58 -1.50
C LEU A 133 -2.28 -10.86 -1.58
N GLN A 134 -1.26 -11.01 -0.71
CA GLN A 134 -0.31 -12.12 -0.76
C GLN A 134 -1.02 -13.48 -0.67
N ALA A 135 -1.85 -13.65 0.36
CA ALA A 135 -2.52 -14.92 0.63
C ALA A 135 -3.51 -15.31 -0.47
N PHE A 136 -4.14 -14.33 -1.13
CA PHE A 136 -5.02 -14.58 -2.25
C PHE A 136 -4.29 -15.20 -3.45
N TYR A 137 -3.16 -14.62 -3.87
CA TYR A 137 -2.43 -15.11 -5.04
C TYR A 137 -1.56 -16.33 -4.74
N ALA A 138 -0.97 -16.39 -3.53
CA ALA A 138 -0.06 -17.46 -3.15
C ALA A 138 -0.78 -18.74 -2.71
N LEU A 139 -1.91 -18.62 -2.02
CA LEU A 139 -2.58 -19.74 -1.36
C LEU A 139 -3.96 -20.02 -1.96
N TYR A 140 -4.87 -19.02 -1.92
CA TYR A 140 -6.27 -19.23 -2.33
C TYR A 140 -6.42 -19.63 -3.80
N LEU A 141 -5.74 -18.92 -4.69
CA LEU A 141 -5.91 -19.11 -6.13
C LEU A 141 -5.38 -20.46 -6.65
N PRO A 142 -4.18 -20.93 -6.26
CA PRO A 142 -3.73 -22.27 -6.57
C PRO A 142 -4.60 -23.34 -5.92
N GLN A 143 -5.03 -23.12 -4.65
CA GLN A 143 -5.87 -24.08 -3.93
C GLN A 143 -7.24 -24.26 -4.56
N LEU A 144 -7.82 -23.20 -5.16
CA LEU A 144 -9.09 -23.29 -5.87
C LEU A 144 -9.03 -24.30 -7.03
N ALA A 145 -7.92 -24.31 -7.79
CA ALA A 145 -7.70 -25.28 -8.86
C ALA A 145 -7.45 -26.70 -8.32
N LEU A 146 -6.65 -26.82 -7.26
CA LEU A 146 -6.32 -28.11 -6.64
C LEU A 146 -7.50 -28.75 -5.92
N ALA A 147 -8.40 -27.95 -5.35
CA ALA A 147 -9.63 -28.43 -4.72
C ALA A 147 -10.61 -29.13 -5.69
N VAL A 148 -10.42 -28.91 -7.00
CA VAL A 148 -11.17 -29.63 -8.04
C VAL A 148 -10.31 -30.73 -8.63
N ALA A 149 -9.05 -30.44 -8.97
CA ALA A 149 -8.18 -31.35 -9.72
C ALA A 149 -7.79 -32.61 -8.93
N ILE A 150 -7.44 -32.47 -7.64
CA ILE A 150 -7.03 -33.61 -6.80
C ILE A 150 -8.20 -34.55 -6.50
N PRO A 151 -9.37 -34.09 -6.02
CA PRO A 151 -10.53 -34.97 -5.86
C PRO A 151 -10.96 -35.65 -7.15
N ALA A 152 -10.96 -34.93 -8.28
CA ALA A 152 -11.28 -35.53 -9.58
C ALA A 152 -10.30 -36.64 -9.98
N ALA A 153 -9.00 -36.44 -9.74
CA ALA A 153 -7.99 -37.48 -9.98
C ALA A 153 -8.22 -38.69 -9.05
N ILE A 154 -8.47 -38.50 -7.77
CA ILE A 154 -8.76 -39.59 -6.82
C ILE A 154 -10.01 -40.37 -7.26
N LEU A 155 -11.08 -39.70 -7.65
CA LEU A 155 -12.30 -40.34 -8.16
C LEU A 155 -12.01 -41.19 -9.42
N ALA A 156 -11.15 -40.72 -10.33
CA ALA A 156 -10.78 -41.47 -11.51
C ALA A 156 -10.13 -42.82 -11.18
N PHE A 157 -9.45 -42.95 -10.03
CA PHE A 157 -8.87 -44.23 -9.57
C PHE A 157 -9.86 -45.06 -8.73
N ILE A 158 -10.80 -44.42 -8.00
CA ILE A 158 -11.77 -45.13 -7.15
C ILE A 158 -12.94 -45.70 -7.96
N PHE A 159 -13.48 -44.94 -8.92
CA PHE A 159 -14.64 -45.37 -9.70
C PHE A 159 -14.46 -46.72 -10.39
N PRO A 160 -13.32 -47.06 -11.01
CA PRO A 160 -13.09 -48.37 -11.61
C PRO A 160 -13.12 -49.54 -10.61
N ILE A 161 -12.86 -49.27 -9.32
CA ILE A 161 -12.86 -50.26 -8.24
C ILE A 161 -14.26 -50.44 -7.67
N SER A 162 -14.90 -49.31 -7.30
CA SER A 162 -16.25 -49.28 -6.72
C SER A 162 -16.98 -47.98 -7.09
N TRP A 163 -18.05 -48.14 -7.89
CA TRP A 163 -18.88 -46.96 -8.22
C TRP A 163 -19.66 -46.45 -7.01
N ALA A 164 -20.00 -47.30 -6.05
CA ALA A 164 -20.71 -46.86 -4.84
C ALA A 164 -19.80 -46.06 -3.92
N ALA A 165 -18.52 -46.47 -3.72
CA ALA A 165 -17.55 -45.67 -2.99
C ALA A 165 -17.30 -44.33 -3.71
N GLY A 166 -17.09 -44.33 -5.03
CA GLY A 166 -16.96 -43.11 -5.83
C GLY A 166 -18.18 -42.20 -5.72
N GLY A 167 -19.38 -42.80 -5.75
CA GLY A 167 -20.66 -42.08 -5.56
C GLY A 167 -20.79 -41.45 -4.17
N LEU A 168 -20.35 -42.11 -3.09
CA LEU A 168 -20.32 -41.56 -1.74
C LEU A 168 -19.39 -40.34 -1.66
N PHE A 169 -18.20 -40.43 -2.23
CA PHE A 169 -17.29 -39.28 -2.30
C PHE A 169 -17.91 -38.11 -3.08
N LEU A 170 -18.51 -38.39 -4.24
CA LEU A 170 -19.13 -37.38 -5.09
C LEU A 170 -20.33 -36.70 -4.42
N LEU A 171 -21.14 -37.46 -3.66
CA LEU A 171 -22.29 -36.95 -2.94
C LEU A 171 -21.88 -36.07 -1.75
N THR A 172 -20.83 -36.47 -1.03
CA THR A 172 -20.41 -35.77 0.20
C THR A 172 -19.45 -34.61 -0.08
N ALA A 173 -18.74 -34.62 -1.21
CA ALA A 173 -17.80 -33.54 -1.58
C ALA A 173 -18.44 -32.14 -1.59
N PRO A 174 -19.65 -31.92 -2.18
CA PRO A 174 -20.27 -30.60 -2.23
C PRO A 174 -20.69 -30.04 -0.85
N LEU A 175 -20.81 -30.90 0.16
CA LEU A 175 -21.18 -30.47 1.51
C LEU A 175 -20.14 -29.51 2.11
N ILE A 176 -18.86 -29.75 1.84
CA ILE A 176 -17.75 -28.94 2.36
C ILE A 176 -17.81 -27.50 1.82
N PRO A 177 -17.80 -27.25 0.49
CA PRO A 177 -17.95 -25.89 -0.02
C PRO A 177 -19.30 -25.26 0.30
N LEU A 178 -20.38 -26.03 0.45
CA LEU A 178 -21.68 -25.52 0.90
C LEU A 178 -21.58 -24.93 2.30
N PHE A 179 -21.07 -25.68 3.28
CA PHE A 179 -20.85 -25.17 4.63
C PHE A 179 -19.86 -24.03 4.68
N MET A 180 -18.80 -24.08 3.87
CA MET A 180 -17.83 -22.99 3.75
C MET A 180 -18.52 -21.68 3.34
N VAL A 181 -19.39 -21.69 2.34
CA VAL A 181 -20.12 -20.49 1.89
C VAL A 181 -21.10 -20.01 2.94
N LEU A 182 -21.89 -20.92 3.53
CA LEU A 182 -22.90 -20.57 4.56
C LEU A 182 -22.26 -19.88 5.77
N ILE A 183 -21.15 -20.40 6.26
CA ILE A 183 -20.45 -19.84 7.42
C ILE A 183 -19.62 -18.61 7.01
N GLY A 184 -18.98 -18.65 5.83
CA GLY A 184 -18.14 -17.60 5.32
C GLY A 184 -18.86 -16.27 5.06
N MET A 185 -20.13 -16.31 4.62
CA MET A 185 -20.95 -15.11 4.41
C MET A 185 -21.17 -14.30 5.69
N GLY A 186 -21.28 -14.97 6.84
CA GLY A 186 -21.36 -14.29 8.15
C GLY A 186 -20.04 -13.70 8.63
N ALA A 187 -18.91 -14.31 8.27
CA ALA A 187 -17.59 -13.92 8.73
C ALA A 187 -17.09 -12.63 8.07
N GLU A 188 -17.42 -12.37 6.80
CA GLU A 188 -16.94 -11.22 6.02
C GLU A 188 -17.37 -9.88 6.65
N SER A 189 -18.67 -9.74 6.99
CA SER A 189 -19.20 -8.52 7.59
C SER A 189 -18.64 -8.25 9.00
N ILE A 190 -18.34 -9.30 9.74
CA ILE A 190 -17.77 -9.20 11.10
C ILE A 190 -16.28 -8.85 11.02
N SER A 191 -15.54 -9.41 10.06
CA SER A 191 -14.15 -9.08 9.83
C SER A 191 -13.95 -7.62 9.42
N GLN A 192 -14.81 -7.09 8.52
CA GLN A 192 -14.77 -5.67 8.14
C GLN A 192 -15.03 -4.74 9.33
N ARG A 193 -16.00 -5.07 10.20
CA ARG A 193 -16.26 -4.29 11.42
C ARG A 193 -15.09 -4.34 12.39
N ASN A 194 -14.43 -5.49 12.52
CA ASN A 194 -13.25 -5.65 13.37
C ASN A 194 -12.09 -4.79 12.87
N PHE A 195 -11.86 -4.76 11.55
CA PHE A 195 -10.83 -3.91 10.94
C PHE A 195 -11.10 -2.41 11.18
N GLN A 196 -12.36 -1.98 11.05
CA GLN A 196 -12.73 -0.60 11.37
C GLN A 196 -12.53 -0.26 12.85
N ALA A 197 -12.80 -1.20 13.75
CA ALA A 197 -12.56 -1.03 15.19
C ALA A 197 -11.06 -0.89 15.48
N LEU A 198 -10.21 -1.71 14.85
CA LEU A 198 -8.75 -1.61 14.96
C LEU A 198 -8.23 -0.26 14.46
N SER A 199 -8.71 0.19 13.30
CA SER A 199 -8.31 1.48 12.72
C SER A 199 -8.66 2.65 13.64
N ARG A 200 -9.85 2.64 14.26
CA ARG A 200 -10.26 3.65 15.24
C ARG A 200 -9.40 3.62 16.50
N LEU A 201 -9.12 2.42 17.02
CA LEU A 201 -8.24 2.25 18.19
C LEU A 201 -6.85 2.81 17.90
N SER A 202 -6.27 2.47 16.74
CA SER A 202 -4.93 2.94 16.35
C SER A 202 -4.89 4.46 16.20
N ALA A 203 -5.89 5.08 15.58
CA ALA A 203 -5.99 6.53 15.44
C ALA A 203 -6.09 7.21 16.81
N HIS A 204 -7.01 6.74 17.66
CA HIS A 204 -7.19 7.29 19.00
C HIS A 204 -5.95 7.14 19.88
N PHE A 205 -5.27 5.98 19.81
CA PHE A 205 -4.02 5.76 20.52
C PHE A 205 -2.90 6.71 20.08
N LEU A 206 -2.79 6.97 18.77
CA LEU A 206 -1.81 7.92 18.24
C LEU A 206 -2.10 9.35 18.70
N ASP A 207 -3.37 9.76 18.69
CA ASP A 207 -3.79 11.08 19.17
C ASP A 207 -3.43 11.27 20.66
N ILE A 208 -3.64 10.24 21.48
CA ILE A 208 -3.28 10.27 22.91
C ILE A 208 -1.77 10.36 23.08
N LEU A 209 -0.98 9.57 22.32
CA LEU A 209 0.48 9.64 22.39
C LEU A 209 1.02 11.04 22.05
N GLN A 210 0.47 11.67 21.02
CA GLN A 210 0.82 13.02 20.64
C GLN A 210 0.34 14.06 21.67
N GLY A 211 -0.81 13.81 22.31
CA GLY A 211 -1.43 14.66 23.31
C GLY A 211 -0.97 14.44 24.76
N ILE A 212 -0.07 13.50 25.06
CA ILE A 212 0.37 13.17 26.42
C ILE A 212 0.78 14.41 27.24
N PRO A 213 1.57 15.36 26.71
CA PRO A 213 1.92 16.57 27.49
C PRO A 213 0.69 17.36 27.90
N THR A 214 -0.27 17.54 27.01
CA THR A 214 -1.53 18.26 27.27
C THR A 214 -2.39 17.53 28.29
N LEU A 215 -2.53 16.20 28.17
CA LEU A 215 -3.30 15.39 29.10
C LEU A 215 -2.71 15.42 30.52
N LYS A 216 -1.38 15.40 30.63
CA LYS A 216 -0.69 15.53 31.93
C LYS A 216 -0.91 16.90 32.55
N LEU A 217 -0.80 17.99 31.76
CA LEU A 217 -1.04 19.36 32.24
C LEU A 217 -2.48 19.55 32.69
N LEU A 218 -3.44 18.93 32.05
CA LEU A 218 -4.86 19.02 32.38
C LEU A 218 -5.32 17.97 33.41
N ASN A 219 -4.43 17.12 33.94
CA ASN A 219 -4.73 16.04 34.90
C ASN A 219 -5.81 15.06 34.37
N ARG A 220 -5.87 14.82 33.06
CA ARG A 220 -6.86 13.94 32.42
C ARG A 220 -6.35 12.56 32.02
N SER A 221 -5.12 12.21 32.36
CA SER A 221 -4.51 10.93 31.99
C SER A 221 -5.32 9.72 32.45
N GLN A 222 -5.88 9.74 33.67
CA GLN A 222 -6.72 8.64 34.18
C GLN A 222 -8.06 8.47 33.43
N GLN A 223 -8.62 9.57 32.93
CA GLN A 223 -9.86 9.50 32.15
C GLN A 223 -9.60 8.88 30.78
N GLU A 224 -8.48 9.21 30.17
CA GLU A 224 -8.07 8.64 28.88
C GLU A 224 -7.65 7.17 28.99
N ASP A 225 -7.02 6.76 30.12
CA ASP A 225 -6.77 5.34 30.39
C ASP A 225 -8.05 4.51 30.40
N ALA A 226 -9.12 5.02 31.00
CA ALA A 226 -10.43 4.36 31.01
C ALA A 226 -11.05 4.31 29.60
N ALA A 227 -10.92 5.38 28.82
CA ALA A 227 -11.39 5.43 27.44
C ALA A 227 -10.65 4.43 26.54
N ILE A 228 -9.31 4.37 26.63
CA ILE A 228 -8.51 3.38 25.92
C ILE A 228 -8.90 1.96 26.31
N ALA A 229 -9.07 1.69 27.62
CA ALA A 229 -9.46 0.39 28.12
C ALA A 229 -10.81 -0.06 27.53
N GLN A 230 -11.78 0.85 27.45
CA GLN A 230 -13.10 0.55 26.85
C GLN A 230 -12.98 0.24 25.36
N VAL A 231 -12.30 1.08 24.57
CA VAL A 231 -12.12 0.85 23.13
C VAL A 231 -11.33 -0.44 22.87
N SER A 232 -10.33 -0.74 23.71
CA SER A 232 -9.56 -2.00 23.64
C SER A 232 -10.43 -3.21 23.94
N ASP A 233 -11.36 -3.10 24.92
CA ASP A 233 -12.29 -4.17 25.25
C ASP A 233 -13.32 -4.41 24.14
N ASP A 234 -13.82 -3.36 23.52
CA ASP A 234 -14.70 -3.46 22.35
C ASP A 234 -13.99 -4.14 21.17
N TYR A 235 -12.71 -3.81 20.93
CA TYR A 235 -11.89 -4.48 19.93
C TYR A 235 -11.69 -5.96 20.29
N ARG A 236 -11.38 -6.28 21.54
CA ARG A 236 -11.25 -7.66 22.03
C ARG A 236 -12.55 -8.45 21.81
N HIS A 237 -13.70 -7.89 22.14
CA HIS A 237 -14.99 -8.52 21.90
C HIS A 237 -15.26 -8.77 20.42
N SER A 238 -14.93 -7.82 19.56
CA SER A 238 -15.06 -7.96 18.11
C SER A 238 -14.14 -9.05 17.58
N THR A 239 -12.88 -9.06 18.00
CA THR A 239 -11.89 -10.09 17.62
C THR A 239 -12.33 -11.48 18.09
N MET A 240 -12.86 -11.61 19.30
CA MET A 240 -13.38 -12.88 19.79
C MET A 240 -14.58 -13.39 18.98
N LYS A 241 -15.43 -12.51 18.44
CA LYS A 241 -16.51 -12.92 17.51
C LYS A 241 -15.93 -13.47 16.21
N VAL A 242 -14.92 -12.81 15.62
CA VAL A 242 -14.23 -13.30 14.40
C VAL A 242 -13.63 -14.67 14.67
N LEU A 243 -12.88 -14.83 15.77
CA LEU A 243 -12.25 -16.11 16.14
C LEU A 243 -13.27 -17.22 16.36
N ARG A 244 -14.39 -16.96 17.05
CA ARG A 244 -15.46 -17.96 17.24
C ARG A 244 -15.99 -18.48 15.93
N ILE A 245 -16.23 -17.61 14.95
CA ILE A 245 -16.71 -18.01 13.62
C ILE A 245 -15.65 -18.80 12.87
N ALA A 246 -14.38 -18.37 12.94
CA ALA A 246 -13.28 -19.10 12.31
C ALA A 246 -13.12 -20.51 12.88
N PHE A 247 -13.14 -20.67 14.22
CA PHE A 247 -13.09 -21.98 14.86
C PHE A 247 -14.33 -22.83 14.55
N LEU A 248 -15.54 -22.23 14.57
CA LEU A 248 -16.76 -22.94 14.21
C LEU A 248 -16.69 -23.44 12.76
N SER A 249 -16.21 -22.60 11.85
CA SER A 249 -16.02 -22.96 10.44
C SER A 249 -15.10 -24.18 10.30
N THR A 250 -13.93 -24.15 10.93
CA THR A 250 -12.98 -25.25 10.90
C THR A 250 -13.58 -26.52 11.53
N ALA A 251 -14.24 -26.42 12.68
CA ALA A 251 -14.86 -27.56 13.35
C ALA A 251 -15.95 -28.21 12.51
N VAL A 252 -16.82 -27.42 11.87
CA VAL A 252 -17.89 -27.94 11.00
C VAL A 252 -17.33 -28.62 9.76
N LEU A 253 -16.31 -28.03 9.12
CA LEU A 253 -15.66 -28.64 7.95
C LEU A 253 -14.95 -29.95 8.31
N GLU A 254 -14.32 -30.00 9.49
CA GLU A 254 -13.66 -31.21 10.00
C GLU A 254 -14.67 -32.29 10.36
N LEU A 255 -15.75 -31.94 11.02
CA LEU A 255 -16.83 -32.88 11.33
C LEU A 255 -17.48 -33.46 10.05
N ALA A 256 -17.77 -32.59 9.07
CA ALA A 256 -18.34 -33.02 7.79
C ALA A 256 -17.44 -33.98 7.05
N SER A 257 -16.12 -33.69 6.96
CA SER A 257 -15.16 -34.57 6.32
C SER A 257 -14.97 -35.88 7.09
N SER A 258 -14.91 -35.84 8.42
CA SER A 258 -14.79 -37.04 9.26
C SER A 258 -16.01 -37.95 9.14
N LEU A 259 -17.21 -37.38 9.11
CA LEU A 259 -18.46 -38.15 8.89
C LEU A 259 -18.48 -38.79 7.51
N ALA A 260 -18.03 -38.07 6.49
CA ALA A 260 -17.94 -38.61 5.12
C ALA A 260 -16.93 -39.76 5.04
N ILE A 261 -15.76 -39.64 5.68
CA ILE A 261 -14.77 -40.73 5.76
C ILE A 261 -15.37 -41.94 6.51
N ALA A 262 -16.07 -41.69 7.62
CA ALA A 262 -16.74 -42.77 8.39
C ALA A 262 -17.79 -43.51 7.54
N LEU A 263 -18.61 -42.79 6.75
CA LEU A 263 -19.55 -43.41 5.83
C LEU A 263 -18.88 -44.33 4.78
N VAL A 264 -17.77 -43.88 4.22
CA VAL A 264 -16.96 -44.70 3.28
C VAL A 264 -16.40 -45.92 4.01
N ALA A 265 -15.85 -45.76 5.22
CA ALA A 265 -15.34 -46.87 6.01
C ALA A 265 -16.40 -47.89 6.37
N VAL A 266 -17.59 -47.44 6.77
CA VAL A 266 -18.78 -48.34 7.04
C VAL A 266 -19.20 -49.06 5.79
N TYR A 267 -19.31 -48.40 4.64
CA TYR A 267 -19.60 -49.04 3.35
C TYR A 267 -18.57 -50.10 3.02
N LEU A 268 -17.30 -49.81 3.07
CA LEU A 268 -16.22 -50.78 2.78
C LEU A 268 -16.25 -51.95 3.78
N GLY A 269 -16.41 -51.68 5.07
CA GLY A 269 -16.48 -52.71 6.12
C GLY A 269 -17.69 -53.65 5.94
N THR A 270 -18.88 -53.10 5.69
CA THR A 270 -20.09 -53.92 5.44
C THR A 270 -19.99 -54.72 4.13
N THR A 271 -19.39 -54.17 3.09
CA THR A 271 -19.12 -54.86 1.84
C THR A 271 -18.10 -55.99 2.04
N TYR A 272 -17.03 -55.75 2.79
CA TYR A 272 -16.01 -56.78 3.10
C TYR A 272 -16.56 -57.92 3.94
N LEU A 273 -17.48 -57.64 4.86
CA LEU A 273 -18.18 -58.65 5.67
C LEU A 273 -19.32 -59.37 4.91
N GLY A 274 -19.60 -59.00 3.66
CA GLY A 274 -20.63 -59.61 2.82
C GLY A 274 -22.08 -59.12 3.12
N TYR A 275 -22.25 -58.11 3.98
CA TYR A 275 -23.57 -57.53 4.23
C TYR A 275 -24.09 -56.58 3.15
N ALA A 276 -23.17 -55.94 2.44
CA ALA A 276 -23.49 -55.04 1.32
C ALA A 276 -22.87 -55.59 0.03
N ASN A 277 -23.69 -56.11 -0.89
CA ASN A 277 -23.21 -56.71 -2.17
C ASN A 277 -23.53 -55.82 -3.36
N PHE A 278 -23.36 -54.50 -3.23
CA PHE A 278 -23.59 -53.56 -4.33
C PHE A 278 -22.40 -52.60 -4.51
N GLY A 279 -22.28 -52.00 -5.68
CA GLY A 279 -21.28 -51.00 -5.94
C GLY A 279 -19.93 -51.50 -6.47
N LEU A 280 -19.81 -52.82 -6.63
CA LEU A 280 -18.67 -53.49 -7.24
C LEU A 280 -19.10 -54.07 -8.59
N TYR A 281 -18.28 -54.00 -9.60
CA TYR A 281 -18.59 -54.48 -10.99
C TYR A 281 -18.54 -56.01 -11.09
N GLY A 282 -19.24 -56.72 -10.21
CA GLY A 282 -19.26 -58.18 -10.14
C GLY A 282 -17.98 -58.80 -9.54
N GLN A 283 -17.08 -58.00 -8.98
CA GLN A 283 -15.85 -58.43 -8.32
C GLN A 283 -16.03 -58.42 -6.80
N THR A 284 -15.26 -59.27 -6.10
CA THR A 284 -15.20 -59.23 -4.64
C THR A 284 -14.23 -58.14 -4.16
N LEU A 285 -14.62 -57.41 -3.12
CA LEU A 285 -13.74 -56.39 -2.52
C LEU A 285 -12.56 -57.09 -1.83
N THR A 286 -11.36 -56.88 -2.33
CA THR A 286 -10.13 -57.33 -1.66
C THR A 286 -9.66 -56.35 -0.61
N LEU A 287 -8.92 -56.81 0.42
CA LEU A 287 -8.32 -55.94 1.42
C LEU A 287 -7.47 -54.82 0.80
N LYS A 288 -6.77 -55.13 -0.31
CA LYS A 288 -5.97 -54.19 -1.08
C LYS A 288 -6.84 -53.03 -1.58
N HIS A 289 -7.98 -53.32 -2.23
CA HIS A 289 -8.86 -52.30 -2.76
C HIS A 289 -9.57 -51.48 -1.69
N GLY A 290 -10.04 -52.15 -0.62
CA GLY A 290 -10.67 -51.45 0.52
C GLY A 290 -9.68 -50.52 1.22
N LEU A 291 -8.46 -50.98 1.44
CA LEU A 291 -7.42 -50.18 2.09
C LEU A 291 -6.97 -49.00 1.19
N PHE A 292 -6.85 -49.23 -0.11
CA PHE A 292 -6.52 -48.17 -1.07
C PHE A 292 -7.55 -47.03 -1.02
N ILE A 293 -8.85 -47.34 -1.07
CA ILE A 293 -9.93 -46.36 -0.99
C ILE A 293 -9.92 -45.64 0.38
N LEU A 294 -9.74 -46.38 1.47
CA LEU A 294 -9.75 -45.82 2.81
C LEU A 294 -8.55 -44.89 3.06
N LEU A 295 -7.37 -45.21 2.54
CA LEU A 295 -6.18 -44.39 2.64
C LEU A 295 -6.31 -43.08 1.84
N LEU A 296 -7.06 -43.10 0.73
CA LEU A 296 -7.31 -41.90 -0.07
C LEU A 296 -8.43 -41.02 0.47
N ALA A 297 -9.28 -41.53 1.37
CA ALA A 297 -10.43 -40.79 1.86
C ALA A 297 -10.07 -39.47 2.57
N PRO A 298 -9.12 -39.39 3.51
CA PRO A 298 -8.70 -38.13 4.09
C PRO A 298 -8.17 -37.14 3.06
N ASP A 299 -7.34 -37.61 2.15
CA ASP A 299 -6.67 -36.79 1.15
C ASP A 299 -7.62 -36.30 0.03
N PHE A 300 -8.76 -36.93 -0.14
CA PHE A 300 -9.84 -36.46 -1.00
C PHE A 300 -10.50 -35.18 -0.45
N TYR A 301 -10.73 -35.12 0.86
CA TYR A 301 -11.39 -33.97 1.49
C TYR A 301 -10.41 -32.85 1.87
N LEU A 302 -9.12 -33.16 2.03
CA LEU A 302 -8.10 -32.18 2.46
C LEU A 302 -8.04 -30.94 1.56
N PRO A 303 -7.97 -31.03 0.20
CA PRO A 303 -7.94 -29.85 -0.66
C PRO A 303 -9.21 -28.97 -0.55
N LEU A 304 -10.35 -29.56 -0.28
CA LEU A 304 -11.62 -28.86 -0.08
C LEU A 304 -11.63 -28.12 1.26
N ARG A 305 -11.12 -28.74 2.32
CA ARG A 305 -10.95 -28.09 3.63
C ARG A 305 -9.97 -26.93 3.58
N ASP A 306 -8.81 -27.15 2.94
CA ASP A 306 -7.79 -26.11 2.75
C ASP A 306 -8.34 -24.92 1.99
N LEU A 307 -9.20 -25.13 0.99
CA LEU A 307 -9.89 -24.06 0.30
C LEU A 307 -10.77 -23.25 1.29
N GLY A 308 -11.41 -23.93 2.23
CA GLY A 308 -12.20 -23.30 3.29
C GLY A 308 -11.35 -22.42 4.22
N THR A 309 -10.18 -22.88 4.62
CA THR A 309 -9.26 -22.09 5.46
C THR A 309 -8.73 -20.85 4.74
N HIS A 310 -8.50 -20.96 3.42
CA HIS A 310 -8.03 -19.84 2.60
C HIS A 310 -9.14 -18.91 2.08
N TYR A 311 -10.42 -19.19 2.37
CA TYR A 311 -11.54 -18.37 1.91
C TYR A 311 -11.47 -16.94 2.46
N HIS A 312 -10.99 -16.78 3.69
CA HIS A 312 -10.80 -15.45 4.31
C HIS A 312 -9.79 -14.58 3.53
N ALA A 313 -8.75 -15.18 2.96
CA ALA A 313 -7.79 -14.46 2.12
C ALA A 313 -8.44 -13.84 0.87
N ARG A 314 -9.50 -14.46 0.34
CA ARG A 314 -10.30 -13.87 -0.76
C ARG A 314 -11.07 -12.63 -0.29
N ALA A 315 -11.71 -12.69 0.88
CA ALA A 315 -12.46 -11.57 1.42
C ALA A 315 -11.55 -10.37 1.73
N GLU A 316 -10.41 -10.60 2.37
CA GLU A 316 -9.39 -9.58 2.64
C GLU A 316 -8.85 -8.95 1.35
N ALA A 317 -8.54 -9.77 0.35
CA ALA A 317 -8.05 -9.28 -0.93
C ALA A 317 -9.09 -8.45 -1.69
N LEU A 318 -10.38 -8.76 -1.57
CA LEU A 318 -11.45 -7.95 -2.16
C LEU A 318 -11.57 -6.59 -1.48
N GLY A 319 -11.51 -6.55 -0.15
CA GLY A 319 -11.50 -5.29 0.61
C GLY A 319 -10.27 -4.43 0.27
N ALA A 320 -9.08 -5.04 0.25
CA ALA A 320 -7.85 -4.38 -0.15
C ALA A 320 -7.89 -3.85 -1.59
N ALA A 321 -8.41 -4.66 -2.52
CA ALA A 321 -8.56 -4.27 -3.93
C ALA A 321 -9.51 -3.08 -4.09
N GLN A 322 -10.58 -3.00 -3.29
CA GLN A 322 -11.48 -1.86 -3.31
C GLN A 322 -10.76 -0.58 -2.87
N SER A 323 -10.06 -0.59 -1.74
CA SER A 323 -9.30 0.57 -1.24
C SER A 323 -8.21 1.03 -2.23
N ILE A 324 -7.51 0.07 -2.85
CA ILE A 324 -6.51 0.33 -3.88
C ILE A 324 -7.16 0.97 -5.12
N LEU A 325 -8.30 0.44 -5.59
CA LEU A 325 -9.03 0.97 -6.73
C LEU A 325 -9.57 2.38 -6.48
N GLU A 326 -10.11 2.63 -5.29
CA GLU A 326 -10.54 3.98 -4.88
C GLU A 326 -9.38 4.97 -4.96
N THR A 327 -8.19 4.58 -4.48
CA THR A 327 -6.99 5.42 -4.59
C THR A 327 -6.55 5.63 -6.03
N LEU A 328 -6.52 4.57 -6.85
CA LEU A 328 -6.16 4.64 -8.26
C LEU A 328 -7.21 5.38 -9.13
N SER A 329 -8.45 5.52 -8.65
CA SER A 329 -9.50 6.26 -9.35
C SER A 329 -9.43 7.77 -9.14
N LYS A 330 -8.71 8.22 -8.11
CA LYS A 330 -8.47 9.64 -7.89
C LYS A 330 -7.71 10.21 -9.08
N ARG A 331 -8.23 11.26 -9.67
CA ARG A 331 -7.54 11.95 -10.78
C ARG A 331 -6.62 13.02 -10.20
N PRO A 332 -5.44 13.24 -10.81
CA PRO A 332 -4.68 14.43 -10.52
C PRO A 332 -5.55 15.66 -10.78
N GLU A 333 -5.55 16.62 -9.88
CA GLU A 333 -6.25 17.92 -10.10
C GLU A 333 -5.65 18.67 -11.30
N THR A 334 -4.42 18.32 -11.65
CA THR A 334 -3.70 18.92 -12.77
C THR A 334 -3.37 17.88 -13.82
N THR A 335 -3.95 18.03 -15.01
CA THR A 335 -3.55 17.33 -16.22
C THR A 335 -2.76 18.29 -17.13
N PHE A 336 -1.60 18.72 -16.65
CA PHE A 336 -0.67 19.45 -17.52
C PHE A 336 -0.07 18.46 -18.53
N THR A 337 -0.47 18.55 -19.77
CA THR A 337 0.03 17.71 -20.89
C THR A 337 1.01 18.48 -21.77
N GLY A 338 1.42 19.67 -21.34
CA GLY A 338 2.31 20.53 -22.09
C GLY A 338 3.71 19.90 -22.29
N GLN A 339 4.29 20.16 -23.46
CA GLN A 339 5.63 19.69 -23.82
C GLN A 339 6.57 20.85 -24.19
N GLN A 340 6.09 22.09 -24.10
CA GLN A 340 6.91 23.25 -24.42
C GLN A 340 7.98 23.45 -23.35
N GLN A 341 9.23 23.56 -23.78
CA GLN A 341 10.35 23.79 -22.89
C GLN A 341 10.59 25.28 -22.67
N ILE A 342 11.01 25.63 -21.46
CA ILE A 342 11.43 26.97 -21.09
C ILE A 342 12.94 27.02 -20.83
N ASP A 343 13.55 28.18 -21.03
CA ASP A 343 14.96 28.37 -20.67
C ASP A 343 15.12 28.38 -19.14
N THR A 344 15.65 27.28 -18.60
CA THR A 344 15.81 27.07 -17.15
C THR A 344 16.91 27.92 -16.51
N LYS A 345 17.66 28.70 -17.31
CA LYS A 345 18.76 29.54 -16.83
C LYS A 345 18.43 31.02 -16.72
N LYS A 346 17.33 31.44 -17.33
CA LYS A 346 16.90 32.84 -17.33
C LYS A 346 15.74 33.09 -16.39
N PRO A 347 15.66 34.27 -15.75
CA PRO A 347 14.49 34.67 -14.99
C PRO A 347 13.24 34.67 -15.88
N ALA A 348 12.11 34.28 -15.30
CA ALA A 348 10.86 34.20 -16.04
C ALA A 348 9.86 35.24 -15.54
N GLY A 349 9.17 35.91 -16.45
CA GLY A 349 8.00 36.72 -16.13
C GLY A 349 6.79 35.83 -15.85
N ILE A 350 5.94 36.22 -14.89
CA ILE A 350 4.77 35.49 -14.43
C ILE A 350 3.56 36.39 -14.52
N ILE A 351 2.55 35.99 -15.29
CA ILE A 351 1.32 36.79 -15.49
C ILE A 351 0.12 35.94 -15.12
N PHE A 352 -0.75 36.48 -14.28
CA PHE A 352 -2.08 35.95 -13.98
C PHE A 352 -3.11 36.79 -14.72
N GLN A 353 -4.00 36.18 -15.47
CA GLN A 353 -5.06 36.81 -16.21
C GLN A 353 -6.41 36.30 -15.72
N GLN A 354 -7.12 37.12 -14.94
CA GLN A 354 -8.45 36.82 -14.39
C GLN A 354 -8.54 35.46 -13.69
N VAL A 355 -7.52 35.13 -12.88
CA VAL A 355 -7.40 33.81 -12.24
C VAL A 355 -8.35 33.70 -11.05
N ALA A 356 -9.19 32.66 -11.07
CA ALA A 356 -10.02 32.25 -9.94
C ALA A 356 -9.76 30.78 -9.60
N PHE A 357 -9.83 30.45 -8.31
CA PHE A 357 -9.60 29.10 -7.80
C PHE A 357 -10.35 28.81 -6.51
N SER A 358 -10.89 27.58 -6.38
CA SER A 358 -11.56 27.02 -5.20
C SER A 358 -11.01 25.64 -4.83
N TYR A 359 -10.86 25.34 -3.55
CA TYR A 359 -10.59 23.97 -3.07
C TYR A 359 -11.91 23.20 -2.98
N GLY A 360 -12.21 22.35 -3.98
CA GLY A 360 -13.45 21.59 -4.03
C GLY A 360 -14.60 22.27 -4.77
N SER A 361 -15.58 21.48 -5.21
CA SER A 361 -16.63 21.92 -6.16
C SER A 361 -17.76 22.75 -5.55
N LYS A 362 -17.77 23.04 -4.24
CA LYS A 362 -18.87 23.74 -3.53
C LYS A 362 -18.39 24.83 -2.58
N GLU A 363 -17.10 25.10 -2.51
CA GLU A 363 -16.54 26.11 -1.61
C GLU A 363 -16.50 27.48 -2.29
N ASP A 364 -16.59 28.53 -1.50
CA ASP A 364 -16.37 29.89 -1.97
C ASP A 364 -14.97 30.03 -2.58
N PRO A 365 -14.79 30.74 -3.70
CA PRO A 365 -13.49 30.85 -4.35
C PRO A 365 -12.48 31.53 -3.42
N VAL A 366 -11.35 30.85 -3.22
CA VAL A 366 -10.20 31.34 -2.44
C VAL A 366 -9.50 32.48 -3.17
N LEU A 367 -9.45 32.41 -4.49
CA LEU A 367 -8.96 33.49 -5.36
C LEU A 367 -10.06 33.90 -6.32
N LYS A 368 -10.29 35.24 -6.41
CA LYS A 368 -11.37 35.83 -7.20
C LYS A 368 -10.80 36.83 -8.20
N ASN A 369 -10.78 36.44 -9.47
CA ASN A 369 -10.39 37.31 -10.59
C ASN A 369 -9.04 38.02 -10.36
N VAL A 370 -8.01 37.24 -9.97
CA VAL A 370 -6.68 37.76 -9.66
C VAL A 370 -5.96 38.15 -10.95
N GLU A 371 -5.51 39.41 -10.99
CA GLU A 371 -4.61 39.93 -12.02
C GLU A 371 -3.25 40.24 -11.39
N LEU A 372 -2.19 39.74 -12.00
CA LEU A 372 -0.82 39.91 -11.52
C LEU A 372 0.14 39.93 -12.71
N ASP A 373 1.07 40.85 -12.70
CA ASP A 373 2.14 40.94 -13.68
C ASP A 373 3.48 41.09 -12.94
N ILE A 374 4.32 40.05 -12.99
CA ILE A 374 5.67 40.04 -12.47
C ILE A 374 6.63 39.98 -13.65
N ALA A 375 7.37 41.05 -13.88
CA ALA A 375 8.39 41.09 -14.92
C ALA A 375 9.51 40.06 -14.63
N ALA A 376 10.18 39.58 -15.69
CA ALA A 376 11.36 38.74 -15.54
C ALA A 376 12.46 39.48 -14.75
N GLY A 377 12.93 38.89 -13.64
CA GLY A 377 13.87 39.52 -12.70
C GLY A 377 13.21 40.44 -11.67
N GLY A 378 11.87 40.60 -11.70
CA GLY A 378 11.13 41.42 -10.72
C GLY A 378 11.01 40.71 -9.37
N GLN A 379 10.97 41.53 -8.31
CA GLN A 379 10.85 41.07 -6.93
C GLN A 379 9.55 41.58 -6.32
N VAL A 380 8.66 40.65 -5.95
CA VAL A 380 7.34 40.97 -5.40
C VAL A 380 7.11 40.30 -4.07
N ALA A 381 6.43 41.00 -3.17
CA ALA A 381 5.98 40.47 -1.88
C ALA A 381 4.46 40.42 -1.81
N PHE A 382 3.92 39.34 -1.24
CA PHE A 382 2.51 39.18 -0.92
C PHE A 382 2.31 39.22 0.58
N ILE A 383 1.37 40.06 1.02
CA ILE A 383 0.94 40.19 2.41
C ILE A 383 -0.55 39.87 2.54
N GLY A 384 -0.99 39.48 3.72
CA GLY A 384 -2.40 39.21 4.01
C GLY A 384 -2.57 38.33 5.23
N GLN A 385 -3.79 38.21 5.70
CA GLN A 385 -4.11 37.36 6.86
C GLN A 385 -3.84 35.86 6.56
N SER A 386 -3.68 35.07 7.62
CA SER A 386 -3.61 33.61 7.47
C SER A 386 -4.91 33.10 6.81
N GLY A 387 -4.80 32.17 5.86
CA GLY A 387 -5.96 31.66 5.10
C GLY A 387 -6.46 32.57 3.97
N SER A 388 -5.84 33.73 3.69
CA SER A 388 -6.28 34.61 2.60
C SER A 388 -6.03 34.08 1.18
N GLY A 389 -5.30 32.93 1.03
CA GLY A 389 -5.00 32.35 -0.29
C GLY A 389 -3.57 32.59 -0.79
N LYS A 390 -2.65 33.12 0.04
CA LYS A 390 -1.27 33.39 -0.36
C LYS A 390 -0.54 32.14 -0.85
N THR A 391 -0.57 31.07 -0.08
CA THR A 391 0.04 29.77 -0.46
C THR A 391 -0.61 29.18 -1.71
N THR A 392 -1.91 29.48 -1.95
CA THR A 392 -2.60 29.09 -3.17
C THR A 392 -1.99 29.72 -4.43
N ILE A 393 -1.55 30.99 -4.35
CA ILE A 393 -0.82 31.65 -5.45
C ILE A 393 0.48 30.89 -5.77
N LEU A 394 1.26 30.51 -4.74
CA LEU A 394 2.48 29.74 -4.95
C LEU A 394 2.18 28.36 -5.55
N ASN A 395 1.14 27.67 -5.07
CA ASN A 395 0.74 26.35 -5.60
C ASN A 395 0.32 26.43 -7.07
N LEU A 396 -0.32 27.51 -7.47
CA LEU A 396 -0.66 27.80 -8.88
C LEU A 396 0.61 28.01 -9.71
N ILE A 397 1.57 28.80 -9.24
CA ILE A 397 2.85 29.04 -9.93
C ILE A 397 3.67 27.75 -10.03
N LEU A 398 3.69 26.93 -8.98
CA LEU A 398 4.36 25.63 -8.95
C LEU A 398 3.70 24.58 -9.87
N GLY A 399 2.49 24.87 -10.37
CA GLY A 399 1.69 23.94 -11.15
C GLY A 399 1.26 22.73 -10.34
N PHE A 400 1.02 22.90 -9.02
CA PHE A 400 0.44 21.87 -8.16
C PHE A 400 -1.09 21.83 -8.27
N ILE A 401 -1.69 22.96 -8.63
CA ILE A 401 -3.12 23.14 -8.92
C ILE A 401 -3.29 23.93 -10.22
N GLN A 402 -4.47 23.78 -10.83
CA GLN A 402 -4.88 24.54 -12.01
C GLN A 402 -5.95 25.57 -11.61
N PRO A 403 -5.97 26.75 -12.21
CA PRO A 403 -7.06 27.70 -12.00
C PRO A 403 -8.39 27.16 -12.55
N ASP A 404 -9.50 27.44 -11.84
CA ASP A 404 -10.86 27.12 -12.32
C ASP A 404 -11.25 28.02 -13.50
N HIS A 405 -10.80 29.28 -13.44
CA HIS A 405 -11.01 30.29 -14.48
C HIS A 405 -9.75 31.13 -14.66
N GLY A 406 -9.59 31.70 -15.82
CA GLY A 406 -8.45 32.53 -16.18
C GLY A 406 -7.24 31.70 -16.62
N GLU A 407 -6.07 32.34 -16.73
CA GLU A 407 -4.86 31.73 -17.26
C GLU A 407 -3.63 32.25 -16.55
N ILE A 408 -2.63 31.39 -16.36
CA ILE A 408 -1.30 31.74 -15.86
C ILE A 408 -0.32 31.59 -17.01
N ARG A 409 0.47 32.64 -17.28
CA ARG A 409 1.46 32.66 -18.33
C ARG A 409 2.87 32.84 -17.77
N ILE A 410 3.79 32.08 -18.30
CA ILE A 410 5.23 32.16 -17.99
C ILE A 410 5.95 32.59 -19.26
N ASN A 411 6.61 33.76 -19.23
CA ASN A 411 7.22 34.37 -20.41
C ASN A 411 6.26 34.43 -21.61
N GLY A 412 4.98 34.74 -21.38
CA GLY A 412 3.93 34.82 -22.39
C GLY A 412 3.34 33.45 -22.81
N MET A 413 3.91 32.33 -22.44
CA MET A 413 3.38 30.98 -22.72
C MET A 413 2.44 30.52 -21.61
N PRO A 414 1.28 29.93 -21.92
CA PRO A 414 0.41 29.36 -20.90
C PRO A 414 1.11 28.27 -20.10
N LEU A 415 1.00 28.31 -18.77
CA LEU A 415 1.59 27.29 -17.89
C LEU A 415 1.08 25.88 -18.23
N SER A 416 -0.16 25.77 -18.70
CA SER A 416 -0.77 24.50 -19.12
C SER A 416 -0.10 23.84 -20.33
N THR A 417 0.64 24.62 -21.14
CA THR A 417 1.34 24.13 -22.34
C THR A 417 2.82 23.81 -22.06
N LEU A 418 3.32 24.18 -20.89
CA LEU A 418 4.71 23.94 -20.51
C LEU A 418 4.93 22.51 -20.00
N ASP A 419 6.13 21.99 -20.26
CA ASP A 419 6.64 20.83 -19.55
C ASP A 419 6.92 21.22 -18.09
N LEU A 420 6.11 20.71 -17.16
CA LEU A 420 6.19 21.04 -15.74
C LEU A 420 7.52 20.61 -15.10
N GLU A 421 8.15 19.56 -15.58
CA GLU A 421 9.45 19.13 -15.06
C GLU A 421 10.50 20.19 -15.36
N THR A 422 10.57 20.63 -16.60
CA THR A 422 11.44 21.72 -17.03
C THR A 422 11.13 23.02 -16.28
N TRP A 423 9.85 23.36 -16.11
CA TRP A 423 9.43 24.54 -15.33
C TRP A 423 9.91 24.45 -13.87
N ARG A 424 9.68 23.33 -13.19
CA ARG A 424 10.10 23.12 -11.79
C ARG A 424 11.63 23.09 -11.62
N HIS A 425 12.37 22.74 -12.66
CA HIS A 425 13.83 22.88 -12.66
C HIS A 425 14.27 24.34 -12.57
N SER A 426 13.53 25.28 -13.14
CA SER A 426 13.79 26.73 -13.08
C SER A 426 13.38 27.39 -11.76
N LEU A 427 12.69 26.65 -10.85
CA LEU A 427 12.20 27.17 -9.59
C LEU A 427 13.08 26.71 -8.41
N ALA A 428 13.34 27.60 -7.46
CA ALA A 428 13.76 27.24 -6.11
C ALA A 428 12.63 27.63 -5.14
N TRP A 429 12.16 26.66 -4.36
CA TRP A 429 11.03 26.83 -3.46
C TRP A 429 11.43 26.59 -2.00
N LEU A 430 10.97 27.48 -1.11
CA LEU A 430 11.04 27.35 0.33
C LEU A 430 9.63 27.46 0.89
N GLY A 431 9.12 26.37 1.47
CA GLY A 431 7.80 26.34 2.12
C GLY A 431 7.83 26.86 3.53
N GLN A 432 6.65 27.12 4.10
CA GLN A 432 6.45 27.64 5.46
C GLN A 432 7.02 26.70 6.53
N ASP A 433 6.77 25.38 6.38
CA ASP A 433 7.31 24.34 7.25
C ASP A 433 8.36 23.53 6.49
N PRO A 434 9.64 23.66 6.88
CA PRO A 434 10.74 23.01 6.17
C PRO A 434 10.73 21.50 6.44
N LEU A 435 10.45 20.71 5.41
CA LEU A 435 10.55 19.26 5.50
C LEU A 435 12.01 18.81 5.35
N LEU A 436 12.54 18.20 6.41
CA LEU A 436 13.84 17.56 6.41
C LEU A 436 13.67 16.03 6.44
N PHE A 437 14.54 15.34 5.73
CA PHE A 437 14.55 13.88 5.66
C PHE A 437 15.59 13.32 6.64
N GLN A 438 15.37 12.11 7.10
CA GLN A 438 16.36 11.38 7.88
C GLN A 438 17.67 11.26 7.10
N GLY A 439 18.80 11.56 7.75
CA GLY A 439 20.14 11.57 7.17
C GLY A 439 20.95 12.78 7.64
N SER A 440 22.13 13.00 7.06
CA SER A 440 22.98 14.13 7.47
C SER A 440 22.43 15.50 7.01
N ILE A 441 22.83 16.56 7.69
CA ILE A 441 22.52 17.94 7.28
C ILE A 441 23.05 18.19 5.85
N ALA A 442 24.26 17.72 5.54
CA ALA A 442 24.83 17.81 4.19
C ALA A 442 23.99 17.06 3.15
N ALA A 443 23.49 15.86 3.47
CA ALA A 443 22.62 15.08 2.60
C ALA A 443 21.30 15.83 2.32
N ASN A 444 20.73 16.46 3.35
CA ASN A 444 19.56 17.29 3.21
C ASN A 444 19.77 18.51 2.34
N ILE A 445 20.90 19.20 2.44
CA ILE A 445 21.25 20.34 1.57
C ILE A 445 21.44 19.86 0.13
N ARG A 446 22.10 18.71 -0.08
CA ARG A 446 22.38 18.13 -1.39
C ARG A 446 21.12 17.82 -2.22
N LEU A 447 19.94 17.68 -1.59
CA LEU A 447 18.66 17.53 -2.30
C LEU A 447 18.39 18.68 -3.28
N GLY A 448 18.89 19.89 -3.02
CA GLY A 448 18.78 21.03 -3.93
C GLY A 448 19.51 20.80 -5.27
N LYS A 449 20.62 20.04 -5.25
CA LYS A 449 21.41 19.68 -6.44
C LYS A 449 22.18 18.39 -6.14
N PRO A 450 21.67 17.21 -6.56
CA PRO A 450 22.25 15.90 -6.20
C PRO A 450 23.72 15.73 -6.61
N GLN A 451 24.15 16.39 -7.68
CA GLN A 451 25.51 16.35 -8.24
C GLN A 451 26.45 17.40 -7.64
N ALA A 452 26.04 18.12 -6.57
CA ALA A 452 26.85 19.19 -5.99
C ALA A 452 28.10 18.64 -5.29
N SER A 453 29.21 19.34 -5.46
CA SER A 453 30.46 19.05 -4.76
C SER A 453 30.34 19.38 -3.26
N PRO A 454 31.14 18.78 -2.38
CA PRO A 454 31.23 19.17 -0.98
C PRO A 454 31.46 20.66 -0.76
N ALA A 455 32.30 21.28 -1.63
CA ALA A 455 32.58 22.71 -1.59
C ALA A 455 31.34 23.56 -1.91
N ASP A 456 30.49 23.13 -2.86
CA ASP A 456 29.24 23.84 -3.18
C ASP A 456 28.23 23.74 -2.02
N ILE A 457 28.15 22.57 -1.38
CA ILE A 457 27.31 22.37 -0.19
C ILE A 457 27.77 23.29 0.94
N GLN A 458 29.09 23.37 1.19
CA GLN A 458 29.63 24.22 2.22
C GLN A 458 29.39 25.71 1.93
N LYS A 459 29.50 26.16 0.66
CA LYS A 459 29.16 27.53 0.26
C LYS A 459 27.68 27.84 0.47
N ALA A 460 26.79 26.91 0.10
CA ALA A 460 25.36 27.08 0.31
C ALA A 460 25.01 27.11 1.82
N ALA A 461 25.61 26.22 2.60
CA ALA A 461 25.47 26.19 4.07
C ALA A 461 25.97 27.48 4.72
N HIS A 462 27.07 28.04 4.26
CA HIS A 462 27.59 29.33 4.74
C HIS A 462 26.60 30.47 4.45
N ARG A 463 26.10 30.57 3.21
CA ARG A 463 25.13 31.62 2.82
C ARG A 463 23.82 31.55 3.60
N ALA A 464 23.41 30.34 3.99
CA ALA A 464 22.20 30.13 4.78
C ALA A 464 22.43 30.15 6.30
N HIS A 465 23.63 30.56 6.76
CA HIS A 465 24.01 30.57 8.17
C HIS A 465 23.86 29.21 8.89
N VAL A 466 23.94 28.11 8.13
CA VAL A 466 23.93 26.74 8.68
C VAL A 466 25.22 26.44 9.42
N LEU A 467 26.35 26.95 8.94
CA LEU A 467 27.65 26.73 9.58
C LEU A 467 27.74 27.34 10.99
N ASP A 468 26.96 28.36 11.31
CA ASP A 468 26.99 29.05 12.61
C ASP A 468 26.57 28.11 13.75
N PHE A 469 25.62 27.22 13.51
CA PHE A 469 25.22 26.24 14.52
C PHE A 469 25.89 24.87 14.34
N THR A 470 26.22 24.47 13.10
CA THR A 470 26.83 23.15 12.86
C THR A 470 28.26 23.07 13.34
N ARG A 471 29.00 24.20 13.46
CA ARG A 471 30.33 24.25 14.08
C ARG A 471 30.33 23.78 15.54
N ARG A 472 29.19 23.85 16.23
CA ARG A 472 29.02 23.39 17.62
C ARG A 472 28.64 21.91 17.71
N LEU A 473 28.34 21.28 16.58
CA LEU A 473 27.98 19.87 16.51
C LEU A 473 29.23 19.00 16.26
N PRO A 474 29.34 17.83 16.91
CA PRO A 474 30.54 16.99 16.83
C PRO A 474 30.92 16.58 15.40
N GLN A 475 29.95 16.40 14.52
CA GLN A 475 30.14 15.96 13.14
C GLN A 475 29.89 17.09 12.11
N GLY A 476 29.69 18.33 12.57
CA GLY A 476 29.46 19.47 11.68
C GLY A 476 28.26 19.26 10.74
N LEU A 477 28.48 19.41 9.42
CA LEU A 477 27.46 19.17 8.39
C LEU A 477 27.09 17.69 8.22
N GLU A 478 27.93 16.75 8.65
CA GLU A 478 27.63 15.32 8.60
C GLU A 478 26.84 14.83 9.82
N THR A 479 26.41 15.73 10.70
CA THR A 479 25.54 15.40 11.82
C THR A 479 24.22 14.82 11.30
N GLU A 480 23.89 13.62 11.76
CA GLU A 480 22.64 12.94 11.44
C GLU A 480 21.47 13.60 12.15
N ILE A 481 20.38 13.79 11.42
CA ILE A 481 19.10 14.28 11.92
C ILE A 481 18.04 13.21 11.75
N GLY A 482 17.14 13.11 12.74
CA GLY A 482 16.04 12.14 12.73
C GLY A 482 14.92 12.53 11.77
N GLU A 483 13.86 11.73 11.78
CA GLU A 483 12.65 11.98 10.99
C GLU A 483 12.10 13.38 11.27
N HIS A 484 11.60 14.06 10.23
CA HIS A 484 11.09 15.43 10.27
C HIS A 484 12.06 16.47 10.86
N GLY A 485 13.39 16.20 10.80
CA GLY A 485 14.40 17.12 11.31
C GLY A 485 14.56 17.09 12.83
N TRP A 486 14.13 15.98 13.47
CA TRP A 486 14.30 15.81 14.91
C TRP A 486 15.78 15.97 15.32
N GLY A 487 16.03 16.82 16.30
CA GLY A 487 17.37 17.23 16.73
C GLY A 487 17.76 18.67 16.31
N LEU A 488 16.97 19.32 15.44
CA LEU A 488 17.14 20.71 15.06
C LEU A 488 15.97 21.57 15.56
N SER A 489 16.28 22.83 15.94
CA SER A 489 15.20 23.81 16.15
C SER A 489 14.53 24.16 14.81
N ARG A 490 13.28 24.69 14.86
CA ARG A 490 12.55 25.14 13.67
C ARG A 490 13.37 26.13 12.83
N GLY A 491 14.03 27.07 13.47
CA GLY A 491 14.89 28.04 12.79
C GLY A 491 16.15 27.41 12.16
N GLN A 492 16.74 26.37 12.78
CA GLN A 492 17.85 25.63 12.19
C GLN A 492 17.37 24.82 10.97
N ALA A 493 16.21 24.16 11.06
CA ALA A 493 15.58 23.45 9.96
C ALA A 493 15.29 24.41 8.78
N GLN A 494 14.78 25.62 9.05
CA GLN A 494 14.53 26.65 8.04
C GLN A 494 15.82 27.06 7.32
N ARG A 495 16.93 27.24 8.05
CA ARG A 495 18.23 27.55 7.44
C ARG A 495 18.78 26.41 6.58
N VAL A 496 18.59 25.15 6.96
CA VAL A 496 18.94 24.00 6.12
C VAL A 496 18.11 23.98 4.83
N ALA A 497 16.81 24.23 4.91
CA ALA A 497 15.96 24.34 3.72
C ALA A 497 16.33 25.52 2.83
N LEU A 498 16.73 26.65 3.41
CA LEU A 498 17.25 27.80 2.67
C LEU A 498 18.58 27.46 1.96
N ALA A 499 19.45 26.67 2.57
CA ALA A 499 20.67 26.21 1.92
C ALA A 499 20.38 25.37 0.67
N ARG A 500 19.25 24.62 0.63
CA ARG A 500 18.79 23.93 -0.61
C ARG A 500 18.47 24.92 -1.73
N VAL A 501 17.79 26.04 -1.38
CA VAL A 501 17.47 27.12 -2.34
C VAL A 501 18.75 27.72 -2.92
N PHE A 502 19.72 28.05 -2.09
CA PHE A 502 20.99 28.61 -2.53
C PHE A 502 21.81 27.61 -3.38
N LEU A 503 21.78 26.32 -3.00
CA LEU A 503 22.50 25.27 -3.74
C LEU A 503 21.86 25.01 -5.12
N LYS A 504 20.52 25.01 -5.19
CA LYS A 504 19.79 24.82 -6.45
C LYS A 504 20.09 25.95 -7.45
N ASN A 505 20.29 27.16 -6.97
CA ASN A 505 20.68 28.33 -7.77
C ASN A 505 19.74 28.60 -8.97
N ALA A 506 18.43 28.46 -8.75
CA ALA A 506 17.42 28.64 -9.78
C ALA A 506 17.14 30.12 -10.08
N PRO A 507 16.71 30.48 -11.32
CA PRO A 507 16.42 31.87 -11.71
C PRO A 507 15.09 32.41 -11.19
N VAL A 508 14.20 31.57 -10.67
CA VAL A 508 12.94 31.96 -10.04
C VAL A 508 12.88 31.45 -8.61
N LEU A 509 12.61 32.34 -7.66
CA LEU A 509 12.55 32.05 -6.24
C LEU A 509 11.12 32.20 -5.74
N LEU A 510 10.61 31.15 -5.11
CA LEU A 510 9.28 31.12 -4.48
C LEU A 510 9.47 30.85 -3.00
N LEU A 511 9.10 31.82 -2.14
CA LEU A 511 9.41 31.79 -0.72
C LEU A 511 8.12 31.98 0.09
N ASP A 512 7.79 31.00 0.92
CA ASP A 512 6.64 31.05 1.81
C ASP A 512 7.15 31.24 3.25
N GLU A 513 7.02 32.44 3.78
CA GLU A 513 7.43 32.86 5.13
C GLU A 513 8.87 32.41 5.47
N PRO A 514 9.89 32.83 4.71
CA PRO A 514 11.27 32.32 4.82
C PRO A 514 11.92 32.55 6.20
N THR A 515 11.37 33.42 7.02
CA THR A 515 11.86 33.78 8.35
C THR A 515 10.96 33.29 9.49
N ALA A 516 9.99 32.43 9.21
CA ALA A 516 9.11 31.87 10.22
C ALA A 516 9.93 31.10 11.29
N GLY A 517 9.65 31.37 12.57
CA GLY A 517 10.34 30.69 13.68
C GLY A 517 11.80 31.13 13.93
N LEU A 518 12.27 32.18 13.25
CA LEU A 518 13.55 32.82 13.53
C LEU A 518 13.39 33.98 14.52
N ASP A 519 14.40 34.16 15.37
CA ASP A 519 14.59 35.40 16.12
C ASP A 519 14.87 36.59 15.18
N MET A 520 14.79 37.82 15.68
CA MET A 520 14.88 39.02 14.87
C MET A 520 16.24 39.14 14.15
N ASP A 521 17.33 38.83 14.83
CA ASP A 521 18.68 38.96 14.26
C ASP A 521 18.90 37.91 13.15
N SER A 522 18.50 36.67 13.43
CA SER A 522 18.56 35.59 12.43
C SER A 522 17.63 35.85 11.23
N ALA A 523 16.46 36.43 11.45
CA ALA A 523 15.53 36.79 10.38
C ALA A 523 16.11 37.86 9.47
N GLN A 524 16.74 38.89 10.05
CA GLN A 524 17.39 39.96 9.30
C GLN A 524 18.53 39.42 8.43
N MET A 525 19.43 38.61 9.00
CA MET A 525 20.53 37.98 8.24
C MET A 525 20.03 37.14 7.07
N VAL A 526 18.95 36.36 7.28
CA VAL A 526 18.35 35.54 6.22
C VAL A 526 17.76 36.39 5.11
N ILE A 527 17.05 37.48 5.43
CA ILE A 527 16.51 38.39 4.43
C ILE A 527 17.61 39.08 3.63
N GLU A 528 18.66 39.57 4.28
CA GLU A 528 19.80 40.18 3.60
C GLU A 528 20.48 39.19 2.65
N ALA A 529 20.69 37.94 3.07
CA ALA A 529 21.24 36.88 2.24
C ALA A 529 20.32 36.55 1.05
N LEU A 530 19.01 36.52 1.27
CA LEU A 530 18.01 36.29 0.23
C LEU A 530 17.98 37.43 -0.79
N MET A 531 17.94 38.68 -0.35
CA MET A 531 17.91 39.85 -1.22
C MET A 531 19.18 39.93 -2.08
N ALA A 532 20.34 39.70 -1.48
CA ALA A 532 21.60 39.61 -2.22
C ALA A 532 21.63 38.47 -3.24
N PHE A 533 20.95 37.35 -2.92
CA PHE A 533 20.84 36.21 -3.82
C PHE A 533 19.80 36.43 -4.91
N ALA A 534 18.77 37.23 -4.66
CA ALA A 534 17.69 37.52 -5.58
C ALA A 534 18.06 38.52 -6.70
N ASP A 535 19.25 39.11 -6.65
CA ASP A 535 19.73 39.99 -7.73
C ASP A 535 19.62 39.28 -9.09
N LYS A 536 18.97 39.96 -10.06
CA LYS A 536 18.68 39.45 -11.42
C LYS A 536 17.83 38.17 -11.46
N ARG A 537 17.08 37.83 -10.43
CA ARG A 537 16.14 36.71 -10.38
C ARG A 537 14.72 37.19 -10.15
N THR A 538 13.77 36.45 -10.69
CA THR A 538 12.37 36.67 -10.34
C THR A 538 12.12 36.11 -8.93
N MET A 539 11.61 36.91 -8.00
CA MET A 539 11.35 36.50 -6.64
C MET A 539 9.93 36.80 -6.23
N VAL A 540 9.26 35.79 -5.70
CA VAL A 540 7.93 35.87 -5.08
C VAL A 540 8.06 35.47 -3.62
N MET A 541 7.79 36.38 -2.69
CA MET A 541 7.86 36.13 -1.26
C MET A 541 6.50 36.35 -0.61
N LEU A 542 6.04 35.37 0.15
CA LEU A 542 4.92 35.53 1.07
C LEU A 542 5.45 35.89 2.44
N THR A 543 4.92 36.91 3.07
CA THR A 543 5.31 37.31 4.43
C THR A 543 4.15 37.97 5.15
N HIS A 544 4.17 37.92 6.46
CA HIS A 544 3.30 38.72 7.34
C HIS A 544 4.08 39.81 8.11
N ARG A 545 5.41 39.92 7.91
CA ARG A 545 6.31 40.86 8.56
C ARG A 545 6.53 42.08 7.68
N TRP A 546 6.00 43.25 8.10
CA TRP A 546 6.06 44.50 7.36
C TRP A 546 7.49 45.04 7.24
N GLU A 547 8.34 44.79 8.22
CA GLU A 547 9.73 45.25 8.30
C GLU A 547 10.61 44.69 7.16
N GLN A 548 10.17 43.64 6.50
CA GLN A 548 10.89 42.99 5.41
C GLN A 548 10.53 43.54 4.02
N LEU A 549 9.54 44.41 3.95
CA LEU A 549 8.96 44.89 2.69
C LEU A 549 9.72 46.06 2.04
N ASP A 550 10.58 46.74 2.76
CA ASP A 550 11.28 47.93 2.28
C ASP A 550 12.14 47.67 1.03
N ASN A 551 12.57 46.45 0.86
CA ASN A 551 13.43 46.02 -0.25
C ASN A 551 12.68 45.56 -1.52
N PHE A 552 11.33 45.49 -1.49
CA PHE A 552 10.56 45.01 -2.64
C PHE A 552 10.09 46.13 -3.53
N GLU A 553 10.11 45.88 -4.86
CA GLU A 553 9.67 46.81 -5.89
C GLU A 553 8.15 46.97 -5.86
N ARG A 554 7.42 45.89 -5.63
CA ARG A 554 5.96 45.84 -5.59
C ARG A 554 5.47 44.98 -4.42
N ILE A 555 4.48 45.49 -3.72
CA ILE A 555 3.83 44.79 -2.63
C ILE A 555 2.35 44.60 -3.01
N TYR A 556 1.88 43.38 -2.89
CA TYR A 556 0.49 43.04 -3.10
C TYR A 556 -0.16 42.57 -1.80
N ARG A 557 -1.33 43.09 -1.50
CA ARG A 557 -2.15 42.66 -0.38
C ARG A 557 -3.28 41.76 -0.88
N LEU A 558 -3.38 40.59 -0.29
CA LEU A 558 -4.43 39.63 -0.61
C LEU A 558 -5.54 39.74 0.46
N GLU A 559 -6.72 40.20 0.04
CA GLU A 559 -7.90 40.38 0.90
C GLU A 559 -9.13 39.77 0.22
N ASN A 560 -9.88 38.92 0.94
CA ASN A 560 -11.13 38.30 0.45
C ASN A 560 -11.01 37.63 -0.93
N GLY A 561 -9.84 37.08 -1.24
CA GLY A 561 -9.54 36.42 -2.50
C GLY A 561 -9.16 37.36 -3.66
N SER A 562 -9.11 38.67 -3.44
CA SER A 562 -8.71 39.67 -4.42
C SER A 562 -7.35 40.26 -4.12
N LEU A 563 -6.60 40.61 -5.17
CA LEU A 563 -5.26 41.17 -5.05
C LEU A 563 -5.31 42.69 -5.20
N ILE A 564 -4.77 43.40 -4.23
CA ILE A 564 -4.72 44.87 -4.22
C ILE A 564 -3.22 45.25 -4.18
N GLN A 565 -2.78 46.06 -5.13
CA GLN A 565 -1.42 46.61 -5.08
C GLN A 565 -1.36 47.64 -3.95
N SER A 566 -0.44 47.40 -3.02
CA SER A 566 -0.19 48.33 -1.89
C SER A 566 0.93 49.29 -2.27
N ASN A 567 0.68 50.57 -2.25
CA ASN A 567 1.75 51.55 -2.37
C ASN A 567 2.58 51.57 -1.08
N LYS A 568 3.91 51.74 -1.20
CA LYS A 568 4.79 51.99 -0.05
C LYS A 568 4.25 53.23 0.69
N GLN A 569 3.78 53.08 1.92
CA GLN A 569 3.53 54.21 2.82
C GLN A 569 4.82 54.58 3.53
#